data_353a753e31d426dfa536ad88618548a3
#
_entry.id   353a753e31d426dfa536ad88618548a3
#
_cell.length_a   1.000
_cell.length_b   1.000
_cell.length_c   1.000
_cell.angle_alpha   90.00
_cell.angle_beta   90.00
_cell.angle_gamma   90.00
#
_symmetry.space_group_name_H-M   'P 1'
#
loop_
_entity.id
_entity.type
_entity.pdbx_description
1 polymer ?
#
loop_
_entity_poly.entity_id
_entity_poly.type
_entity_poly.pdbx_seq_one_letter_code
_entity_poly.pdbx_strand_id
1 'polypeptide(L)'
;KLKIIDNKNCKFGYRTSTFKESNNLIITSVILRLQKGDKAEIEAKAKENIKKRVEKQPKGFSAGSFFKNPAVKNEEIRRQFETDTGLKCKDDKIPAGWLIEEIGFLGKKVGRVQVSENHGNFVINLGGGKAEDVVILASLIKQKVREKFHIQLIEEVQFVGF
;
A
#
# COMPACT_ATOMS: atom_id res chain seq x y z
N LYS A 1 17.28 26.85 1.02
CA LYS A 1 17.57 27.18 2.43
C LYS A 1 17.26 25.97 3.31
N LEU A 2 18.20 25.58 4.21
CA LEU A 2 17.97 24.52 5.17
C LEU A 2 16.95 24.99 6.22
N LYS A 3 15.99 24.11 6.57
CA LYS A 3 14.96 24.38 7.57
C LYS A 3 14.74 23.14 8.45
N ILE A 4 14.65 23.33 9.76
CA ILE A 4 14.27 22.29 10.72
C ILE A 4 12.76 22.36 10.90
N ILE A 5 12.08 21.21 10.80
CA ILE A 5 10.63 21.08 10.98
C ILE A 5 10.37 20.09 12.12
N ASP A 6 9.68 20.55 13.16
CA ASP A 6 9.29 19.74 14.30
C ASP A 6 8.24 18.69 13.89
N ASN A 7 8.16 17.60 14.65
CA ASN A 7 7.18 16.54 14.45
C ASN A 7 5.74 17.07 14.30
N LYS A 8 5.32 18.01 15.17
CA LYS A 8 3.99 18.63 15.11
C LYS A 8 3.71 19.33 13.77
N ASN A 9 4.72 19.97 13.19
CA ASN A 9 4.61 20.70 11.93
C ASN A 9 4.77 19.80 10.71
N CYS A 10 5.20 18.54 10.88
CA CYS A 10 5.22 17.53 9.83
C CYS A 10 3.80 17.06 9.45
N LYS A 11 2.79 17.27 10.30
CA LYS A 11 1.38 16.91 10.07
C LYS A 11 1.21 15.46 9.58
N PHE A 12 1.87 14.52 10.27
CA PHE A 12 1.76 13.11 9.92
C PHE A 12 0.32 12.60 10.06
N GLY A 13 -0.14 11.90 9.04
CA GLY A 13 -1.43 11.23 8.99
C GLY A 13 -1.32 9.89 8.25
N TYR A 14 -2.44 9.22 8.02
CA TYR A 14 -2.44 7.97 7.27
C TYR A 14 -1.95 8.19 5.84
N ARG A 15 -0.74 7.75 5.56
CA ARG A 15 -0.09 7.87 4.24
C ARG A 15 0.03 9.32 3.74
N THR A 16 0.06 10.30 4.65
CA THR A 16 0.27 11.70 4.31
C THR A 16 1.19 12.42 5.32
N SER A 17 1.75 13.53 4.91
CA SER A 17 2.54 14.46 5.70
C SER A 17 2.74 15.76 4.92
N THR A 18 3.17 16.81 5.58
CA THR A 18 3.58 18.07 4.90
C THR A 18 4.55 17.83 3.74
N PHE A 19 5.43 16.83 3.84
CA PHE A 19 6.41 16.51 2.79
C PHE A 19 5.78 15.83 1.58
N LYS A 20 4.71 15.05 1.75
CA LYS A 20 3.97 14.42 0.65
C LYS A 20 3.03 15.38 -0.07
N GLU A 21 2.61 16.44 0.62
CA GLU A 21 1.70 17.45 0.09
C GLU A 21 2.43 18.62 -0.57
N SER A 22 3.75 18.75 -0.31
CA SER A 22 4.57 19.83 -0.84
C SER A 22 5.61 19.31 -1.82
N ASN A 23 5.57 19.81 -3.06
CA ASN A 23 6.58 19.51 -4.08
C ASN A 23 7.90 20.28 -3.91
N ASN A 24 7.96 21.19 -2.92
CA ASN A 24 9.09 22.11 -2.73
C ASN A 24 9.99 21.73 -1.55
N LEU A 25 9.75 20.58 -0.91
CA LEU A 25 10.49 20.12 0.26
C LEU A 25 11.28 18.86 -0.07
N ILE A 26 12.58 18.88 0.21
CA ILE A 26 13.47 17.72 0.12
C ILE A 26 13.96 17.41 1.54
N ILE A 27 13.70 16.17 2.00
CA ILE A 27 14.19 15.72 3.32
C ILE A 27 15.65 15.33 3.17
N THR A 28 16.54 16.02 3.89
CA THR A 28 17.98 15.75 3.89
C THR A 28 18.43 14.92 5.08
N SER A 29 17.72 15.02 6.21
CA SER A 29 18.02 14.26 7.44
C SER A 29 16.78 14.11 8.31
N VAL A 30 16.78 13.10 9.16
CA VAL A 30 15.71 12.81 10.14
C VAL A 30 16.35 12.48 11.48
N ILE A 31 15.83 13.06 12.56
CA ILE A 31 16.20 12.72 13.94
C ILE A 31 15.08 11.88 14.53
N LEU A 32 15.39 10.65 14.93
CA LEU A 32 14.45 9.73 15.57
C LEU A 32 14.75 9.62 17.06
N ARG A 33 13.72 9.78 17.91
CA ARG A 33 13.81 9.47 19.32
C ARG A 33 13.41 8.01 19.53
N LEU A 34 14.36 7.20 19.97
CA LEU A 34 14.15 5.79 20.27
C LEU A 34 14.14 5.56 21.78
N GLN A 35 13.45 4.51 22.20
CA GLN A 35 13.49 4.03 23.59
C GLN A 35 14.51 2.89 23.71
N LYS A 36 15.17 2.80 24.87
CA LYS A 36 16.00 1.64 25.19
C LYS A 36 15.10 0.43 25.42
N GLY A 37 15.54 -0.73 24.95
CA GLY A 37 14.85 -2.00 25.14
C GLY A 37 15.84 -3.14 25.31
N ASP A 38 15.36 -4.32 25.69
CA ASP A 38 16.18 -5.51 25.75
C ASP A 38 16.59 -5.94 24.35
N LYS A 39 17.88 -6.22 24.17
CA LYS A 39 18.45 -6.54 22.86
C LYS A 39 17.89 -7.86 22.31
N ALA A 40 17.77 -8.90 23.16
CA ALA A 40 17.30 -10.21 22.74
C ALA A 40 15.83 -10.17 22.31
N GLU A 41 14.99 -9.45 23.05
CA GLU A 41 13.58 -9.26 22.68
C GLU A 41 13.44 -8.48 21.37
N ILE A 42 14.23 -7.42 21.19
CA ILE A 42 14.23 -6.62 19.94
C ILE A 42 14.64 -7.49 18.74
N GLU A 43 15.71 -8.28 18.87
CA GLU A 43 16.17 -9.17 17.81
C GLU A 43 15.14 -10.26 17.48
N ALA A 44 14.53 -10.87 18.50
CA ALA A 44 13.48 -11.87 18.31
C ALA A 44 12.30 -11.29 17.55
N LYS A 45 11.81 -10.12 17.97
CA LYS A 45 10.70 -9.41 17.31
C LYS A 45 11.03 -8.98 15.88
N ALA A 46 12.27 -8.53 15.65
CA ALA A 46 12.72 -8.18 14.29
C ALA A 46 12.74 -9.41 13.38
N LYS A 47 13.28 -10.54 13.84
CA LYS A 47 13.28 -11.81 13.09
C LYS A 47 11.87 -12.30 12.77
N GLU A 48 10.97 -12.25 13.75
CA GLU A 48 9.55 -12.61 13.56
C GLU A 48 8.87 -11.73 12.50
N ASN A 49 9.08 -10.41 12.58
CA ASN A 49 8.51 -9.47 11.61
C ASN A 49 9.06 -9.69 10.20
N ILE A 50 10.38 -9.96 10.07
CA ILE A 50 11.00 -10.29 8.78
C ILE A 50 10.39 -11.58 8.21
N LYS A 51 10.27 -12.63 9.03
CA LYS A 51 9.66 -13.91 8.62
C LYS A 51 8.23 -13.69 8.11
N LYS A 52 7.38 -13.00 8.86
CA LYS A 52 6.01 -12.67 8.45
C LYS A 52 5.94 -11.90 7.15
N ARG A 53 6.89 -10.99 6.91
CA ARG A 53 6.94 -10.22 5.66
C ARG A 53 7.34 -11.10 4.47
N VAL A 54 8.37 -11.93 4.64
CA VAL A 54 8.84 -12.84 3.58
C VAL A 54 7.75 -13.84 3.18
N GLU A 55 6.96 -14.33 4.14
CA GLU A 55 5.86 -15.26 3.89
C GLU A 55 4.67 -14.60 3.16
N LYS A 56 4.40 -13.33 3.45
CA LYS A 56 3.20 -12.63 2.93
C LYS A 56 3.46 -11.77 1.70
N GLN A 57 4.69 -11.31 1.49
CA GLN A 57 5.00 -10.44 0.36
C GLN A 57 5.39 -11.26 -0.87
N PRO A 58 4.86 -10.92 -2.05
CA PRO A 58 5.23 -11.60 -3.28
C PRO A 58 6.70 -11.34 -3.62
N LYS A 59 7.35 -12.33 -4.22
CA LYS A 59 8.69 -12.20 -4.79
C LYS A 59 8.60 -11.45 -6.13
N GLY A 60 9.62 -10.65 -6.44
CA GLY A 60 9.71 -9.94 -7.71
C GLY A 60 9.87 -8.43 -7.53
N PHE A 61 10.06 -7.75 -8.66
CA PHE A 61 10.24 -6.29 -8.68
C PHE A 61 8.89 -5.59 -8.54
N SER A 62 8.70 -4.87 -7.45
CA SER A 62 7.47 -4.10 -7.19
C SER A 62 7.77 -2.87 -6.34
N ALA A 63 6.88 -1.89 -6.38
CA ALA A 63 6.93 -0.71 -5.51
C ALA A 63 6.28 -0.96 -4.12
N GLY A 64 5.96 -2.21 -3.77
CA GLY A 64 5.20 -2.55 -2.58
C GLY A 64 3.70 -2.41 -2.78
N SER A 65 2.96 -2.06 -1.72
CA SER A 65 1.52 -1.82 -1.82
C SER A 65 1.23 -0.67 -2.79
N PHE A 66 0.40 -0.95 -3.80
CA PHE A 66 0.13 -0.02 -4.88
C PHE A 66 -0.93 1.02 -4.51
N PHE A 67 -2.01 0.59 -3.85
CA PHE A 67 -3.10 1.47 -3.44
C PHE A 67 -3.16 1.63 -1.91
N LYS A 68 -3.65 2.79 -1.49
CA LYS A 68 -4.02 3.04 -0.08
C LYS A 68 -5.26 2.21 0.27
N ASN A 69 -5.34 1.76 1.52
CA ASN A 69 -6.55 1.12 2.03
C ASN A 69 -7.66 2.18 2.13
N PRO A 70 -8.77 2.05 1.40
CA PRO A 70 -9.85 3.02 1.44
C PRO A 70 -10.65 2.94 2.75
N ALA A 71 -11.15 4.08 3.21
CA ALA A 71 -12.18 4.12 4.22
C ALA A 71 -13.53 3.78 3.57
N VAL A 72 -14.24 2.80 4.14
CA VAL A 72 -15.49 2.27 3.57
C VAL A 72 -16.60 2.45 4.59
N LYS A 73 -17.56 3.33 4.29
CA LYS A 73 -18.72 3.59 5.14
C LYS A 73 -19.84 2.55 4.98
N ASN A 74 -19.87 1.83 3.85
CA ASN A 74 -20.87 0.79 3.58
C ASN A 74 -20.65 -0.40 4.51
N GLU A 75 -21.61 -0.65 5.39
CA GLU A 75 -21.55 -1.73 6.40
C GLU A 75 -21.61 -3.12 5.77
N GLU A 76 -22.32 -3.29 4.66
CA GLU A 76 -22.45 -4.57 3.98
C GLU A 76 -21.08 -5.03 3.45
N ILE A 77 -20.33 -4.13 2.80
CA ILE A 77 -18.99 -4.41 2.31
C ILE A 77 -18.04 -4.72 3.48
N ARG A 78 -18.16 -4.00 4.60
CA ARG A 78 -17.36 -4.27 5.80
C ARG A 78 -17.66 -5.65 6.40
N ARG A 79 -18.95 -6.01 6.51
CA ARG A 79 -19.36 -7.33 6.98
C ARG A 79 -18.87 -8.45 6.07
N GLN A 80 -18.99 -8.24 4.75
CA GLN A 80 -18.46 -9.20 3.78
C GLN A 80 -16.95 -9.41 4.00
N PHE A 81 -16.16 -8.34 4.07
CA PHE A 81 -14.72 -8.43 4.36
C PHE A 81 -14.43 -9.18 5.68
N GLU A 82 -15.15 -8.87 6.75
CA GLU A 82 -14.98 -9.52 8.05
C GLU A 82 -15.34 -11.02 8.00
N THR A 83 -16.38 -11.37 7.25
CA THR A 83 -16.81 -12.77 7.05
C THR A 83 -15.78 -13.56 6.25
N ASP A 84 -15.31 -13.00 5.12
CA ASP A 84 -14.39 -13.68 4.21
C ASP A 84 -12.99 -13.88 4.80
N THR A 85 -12.55 -12.93 5.64
CA THR A 85 -11.17 -12.93 6.14
C THR A 85 -11.04 -13.30 7.61
N GLY A 86 -12.10 -13.25 8.39
CA GLY A 86 -12.06 -13.37 9.85
C GLY A 86 -11.40 -12.18 10.56
N LEU A 87 -11.06 -11.12 9.82
CA LEU A 87 -10.40 -9.94 10.37
C LEU A 87 -11.41 -8.82 10.63
N LYS A 88 -11.17 -8.04 11.68
CA LYS A 88 -11.98 -6.86 11.97
C LYS A 88 -11.52 -5.64 11.16
N CYS A 89 -12.47 -4.87 10.67
CA CYS A 89 -12.22 -3.56 10.07
C CYS A 89 -11.61 -2.62 11.11
N LYS A 90 -10.46 -2.02 10.81
CA LYS A 90 -9.81 -1.02 11.66
C LYS A 90 -9.95 0.36 11.04
N ASP A 91 -10.39 1.35 11.83
CA ASP A 91 -10.56 2.74 11.38
C ASP A 91 -11.40 2.85 10.10
N ASP A 92 -12.46 2.04 9.99
CA ASP A 92 -13.31 1.93 8.79
C ASP A 92 -12.58 1.61 7.48
N LYS A 93 -11.33 1.13 7.56
CA LYS A 93 -10.51 0.82 6.38
C LYS A 93 -10.57 -0.65 6.02
N ILE A 94 -10.73 -0.91 4.74
CA ILE A 94 -10.63 -2.24 4.14
C ILE A 94 -9.32 -2.35 3.36
N PRO A 95 -8.58 -3.48 3.47
CA PRO A 95 -7.39 -3.69 2.66
C PRO A 95 -7.70 -3.61 1.17
N ALA A 96 -6.99 -2.75 0.43
CA ALA A 96 -7.14 -2.64 -1.02
C ALA A 96 -6.84 -3.98 -1.71
N GLY A 97 -5.95 -4.81 -1.13
CA GLY A 97 -5.67 -6.16 -1.62
C GLY A 97 -6.92 -7.02 -1.72
N TRP A 98 -7.73 -7.07 -0.65
CA TRP A 98 -8.98 -7.83 -0.65
C TRP A 98 -9.95 -7.35 -1.73
N LEU A 99 -10.13 -6.04 -1.90
CA LEU A 99 -10.99 -5.51 -2.97
C LEU A 99 -10.52 -5.94 -4.36
N ILE A 100 -9.20 -6.01 -4.58
CA ILE A 100 -8.60 -6.41 -5.86
C ILE A 100 -8.71 -7.93 -6.06
N GLU A 101 -8.60 -8.71 -5.01
CA GLU A 101 -8.85 -10.16 -5.00
C GLU A 101 -10.31 -10.45 -5.35
N GLU A 102 -11.25 -9.73 -4.72
CA GLU A 102 -12.69 -9.87 -4.94
C GLU A 102 -13.17 -9.51 -6.37
N ILE A 103 -12.45 -8.69 -7.10
CA ILE A 103 -12.72 -8.45 -8.52
C ILE A 103 -12.02 -9.45 -9.46
N GLY A 104 -11.34 -10.49 -8.90
CA GLY A 104 -10.68 -11.54 -9.66
C GLY A 104 -9.43 -11.08 -10.41
N PHE A 105 -8.68 -10.13 -9.86
CA PHE A 105 -7.50 -9.57 -10.52
C PHE A 105 -6.17 -10.24 -10.14
N LEU A 106 -6.15 -11.20 -9.23
CA LEU A 106 -4.94 -11.98 -8.96
C LEU A 106 -4.39 -12.59 -10.26
N GLY A 107 -3.12 -12.44 -10.51
CA GLY A 107 -2.45 -12.95 -11.71
C GLY A 107 -2.79 -12.24 -13.02
N LYS A 108 -3.68 -11.23 -13.05
CA LYS A 108 -3.99 -10.47 -14.25
C LYS A 108 -2.80 -9.67 -14.74
N LYS A 109 -2.62 -9.64 -16.07
CA LYS A 109 -1.46 -9.05 -16.75
C LYS A 109 -1.86 -7.97 -17.73
N VAL A 110 -0.99 -6.97 -17.84
CA VAL A 110 -0.94 -6.02 -18.96
C VAL A 110 0.51 -5.95 -19.39
N GLY A 111 0.81 -6.29 -20.64
CA GLY A 111 2.18 -6.41 -21.11
C GLY A 111 3.01 -7.36 -20.23
N ARG A 112 4.09 -6.83 -19.65
CA ARG A 112 4.96 -7.58 -18.72
C ARG A 112 4.80 -7.16 -17.26
N VAL A 113 3.63 -6.62 -16.91
CA VAL A 113 3.26 -6.25 -15.55
C VAL A 113 2.08 -7.10 -15.10
N GLN A 114 2.07 -7.54 -13.84
CA GLN A 114 1.09 -8.48 -13.30
C GLN A 114 0.65 -8.06 -11.89
N VAL A 115 -0.65 -8.21 -11.57
CA VAL A 115 -1.07 -8.27 -10.17
C VAL A 115 -0.54 -9.56 -9.58
N SER A 116 0.09 -9.49 -8.41
CA SER A 116 0.62 -10.69 -7.73
C SER A 116 -0.46 -11.75 -7.57
N GLU A 117 -0.08 -13.02 -7.72
CA GLU A 117 -0.96 -14.16 -7.48
C GLU A 117 -1.26 -14.38 -5.99
N ASN A 118 -0.40 -13.84 -5.11
CA ASN A 118 -0.49 -14.07 -3.65
C ASN A 118 -0.97 -12.83 -2.87
N HIS A 119 -1.09 -11.66 -3.51
CA HIS A 119 -1.47 -10.43 -2.83
C HIS A 119 -1.99 -9.38 -3.80
N GLY A 120 -3.29 -9.12 -3.79
CA GLY A 120 -3.96 -8.22 -4.74
C GLY A 120 -3.40 -6.80 -4.83
N ASN A 121 -2.82 -6.27 -3.75
CA ASN A 121 -2.29 -4.90 -3.75
C ASN A 121 -0.82 -4.78 -4.17
N PHE A 122 -0.26 -5.81 -4.81
CA PHE A 122 1.11 -5.78 -5.35
C PHE A 122 1.11 -5.92 -6.86
N VAL A 123 1.69 -4.94 -7.53
CA VAL A 123 1.94 -4.94 -8.97
C VAL A 123 3.40 -5.32 -9.20
N ILE A 124 3.61 -6.43 -9.92
CA ILE A 124 4.92 -7.04 -10.15
C ILE A 124 5.36 -6.77 -11.59
N ASN A 125 6.58 -6.30 -11.76
CA ASN A 125 7.26 -6.26 -13.05
C ASN A 125 7.94 -7.61 -13.29
N LEU A 126 7.50 -8.32 -14.32
CA LEU A 126 8.03 -9.64 -14.72
C LEU A 126 9.36 -9.56 -15.49
N GLY A 127 9.92 -8.36 -15.58
CA GLY A 127 11.10 -8.04 -16.38
C GLY A 127 10.70 -7.45 -17.75
N GLY A 128 11.20 -6.23 -18.03
CA GLY A 128 10.90 -5.50 -19.26
C GLY A 128 9.48 -4.89 -19.33
N GLY A 129 8.75 -4.82 -18.22
CA GLY A 129 7.47 -4.12 -18.14
C GLY A 129 7.66 -2.61 -18.25
N LYS A 130 6.75 -1.95 -18.95
CA LYS A 130 6.74 -0.50 -19.16
C LYS A 130 5.90 0.20 -18.10
N ALA A 131 6.18 1.48 -17.87
CA ALA A 131 5.39 2.29 -16.95
C ALA A 131 3.93 2.45 -17.42
N GLU A 132 3.72 2.52 -18.73
CA GLU A 132 2.38 2.57 -19.34
C GLU A 132 1.57 1.31 -19.00
N ASP A 133 2.20 0.11 -18.98
CA ASP A 133 1.53 -1.14 -18.61
C ASP A 133 1.01 -1.06 -17.16
N VAL A 134 1.81 -0.45 -16.27
CA VAL A 134 1.42 -0.23 -14.86
C VAL A 134 0.22 0.71 -14.76
N VAL A 135 0.24 1.83 -15.50
CA VAL A 135 -0.86 2.82 -15.52
C VAL A 135 -2.15 2.19 -16.05
N ILE A 136 -2.06 1.41 -17.13
CA ILE A 136 -3.22 0.70 -17.71
C ILE A 136 -3.79 -0.30 -16.70
N LEU A 137 -2.93 -1.15 -16.10
CA LEU A 137 -3.36 -2.13 -15.12
C LEU A 137 -4.01 -1.48 -13.90
N ALA A 138 -3.41 -0.40 -13.38
CA ALA A 138 -3.97 0.36 -12.27
C ALA A 138 -5.34 0.98 -12.60
N SER A 139 -5.50 1.50 -13.82
CA SER A 139 -6.77 2.08 -14.29
C SER A 139 -7.87 1.01 -14.38
N LEU A 140 -7.55 -0.17 -14.91
CA LEU A 140 -8.49 -1.31 -14.96
C LEU A 140 -8.92 -1.76 -13.55
N ILE A 141 -7.97 -1.85 -12.61
CA ILE A 141 -8.27 -2.17 -11.21
C ILE A 141 -9.23 -1.14 -10.62
N LYS A 142 -8.91 0.15 -10.75
CA LYS A 142 -9.75 1.25 -10.23
C LYS A 142 -11.14 1.23 -10.81
N GLN A 143 -11.26 0.97 -12.13
CA GLN A 143 -12.53 0.85 -12.80
C GLN A 143 -13.35 -0.30 -12.23
N LYS A 144 -12.77 -1.51 -12.15
CA LYS A 144 -13.48 -2.72 -11.68
C LYS A 144 -13.88 -2.65 -10.22
N VAL A 145 -13.02 -2.11 -9.35
CA VAL A 145 -13.37 -1.89 -7.94
C VAL A 145 -14.51 -0.87 -7.81
N ARG A 146 -14.49 0.20 -8.61
CA ARG A 146 -15.58 1.19 -8.63
C ARG A 146 -16.89 0.60 -9.16
N GLU A 147 -16.84 -0.24 -10.19
CA GLU A 147 -18.02 -0.92 -10.74
C GLU A 147 -18.67 -1.85 -9.69
N LYS A 148 -17.85 -2.69 -9.01
CA LYS A 148 -18.38 -3.69 -8.05
C LYS A 148 -18.75 -3.10 -6.69
N PHE A 149 -17.91 -2.21 -6.14
CA PHE A 149 -18.02 -1.76 -4.75
C PHE A 149 -18.38 -0.28 -4.58
N HIS A 150 -18.44 0.49 -5.66
CA HIS A 150 -18.60 1.95 -5.64
C HIS A 150 -17.52 2.69 -4.84
N ILE A 151 -16.31 2.09 -4.76
CA ILE A 151 -15.15 2.61 -4.04
C ILE A 151 -14.12 3.13 -5.05
N GLN A 152 -13.64 4.35 -4.81
CA GLN A 152 -12.54 4.93 -5.57
C GLN A 152 -11.20 4.61 -4.88
N LEU A 153 -10.37 3.75 -5.49
CA LEU A 153 -9.00 3.51 -5.03
C LEU A 153 -8.10 4.70 -5.34
N ILE A 154 -7.18 4.97 -4.41
CA ILE A 154 -6.16 6.02 -4.52
C ILE A 154 -4.79 5.35 -4.44
N GLU A 155 -3.92 5.65 -5.38
CA GLU A 155 -2.55 5.15 -5.43
C GLU A 155 -1.75 5.62 -4.19
N GLU A 156 -0.95 4.73 -3.62
CA GLU A 156 0.07 5.05 -2.63
C GLU A 156 1.40 5.36 -3.31
N VAL A 157 1.66 4.73 -4.44
CA VAL A 157 2.82 4.99 -5.29
C VAL A 157 2.76 6.37 -5.91
N GLN A 158 3.92 6.95 -6.21
CA GLN A 158 4.03 8.22 -6.89
C GLN A 158 4.48 7.99 -8.34
N PHE A 159 3.84 8.68 -9.26
CA PHE A 159 4.25 8.71 -10.66
C PHE A 159 5.24 9.86 -10.86
N VAL A 160 6.39 9.56 -11.46
CA VAL A 160 7.45 10.54 -11.73
C VAL A 160 7.79 10.49 -13.21
N GLY A 161 7.83 11.68 -13.85
CA GLY A 161 8.18 11.78 -15.28
C GLY A 161 7.02 11.52 -16.24
N PHE A 162 5.78 11.63 -15.78
CA PHE A 162 4.55 11.53 -16.59
C PHE A 162 3.94 12.90 -16.81
#